data_4866da9bb5698ca8b1cbd05de1b62581
#
_entry.id   4866da9bb5698ca8b1cbd05de1b62581
#
_cell.length_a   1.000
_cell.length_b   1.000
_cell.length_c   1.000
_cell.angle_alpha   90.00
_cell.angle_beta   90.00
_cell.angle_gamma   90.00
#
_symmetry.space_group_name_H-M   'P 1'
#
loop_
_entity.id
_entity.type
_entity.pdbx_description
1 polymer ?
#
loop_
_entity_poly.entity_id
_entity_poly.type
_entity_poly.pdbx_seq_one_letter_code
_entity_poly.pdbx_strand_id
1 'polypeptide(L)'
;QGTGRILRKGRALPRPSRTTVTFGDPLVAADGDNARAFAVRLQAAVAALGDEATSNWYEARLRAHAGTSPGLTGPDVGAWRRAWALGDRDRRSRRHRRRWPKL
;
A
#
# COMPACT_ATOMS: atom_id res chain seq x y z
N GLN A 1 -0.94 6.43 7.75
CA GLN A 1 0.46 6.00 7.53
C GLN A 1 1.08 5.48 8.83
N GLY A 2 2.07 4.61 8.72
CA GLY A 2 2.78 4.08 9.89
C GLY A 2 2.22 2.78 10.46
N THR A 3 1.08 2.29 10.01
CA THR A 3 0.46 1.04 10.50
C THR A 3 1.35 -0.19 10.28
N GLY A 4 2.13 -0.23 9.21
CA GLY A 4 3.08 -1.31 8.94
C GLY A 4 4.20 -1.46 9.97
N ARG A 5 4.41 -0.46 10.82
CA ARG A 5 5.40 -0.50 11.92
C ARG A 5 4.84 -1.16 13.18
N ILE A 6 3.51 -1.22 13.33
CA ILE A 6 2.84 -1.78 14.50
C ILE A 6 3.05 -3.28 14.55
N LEU A 7 2.84 -3.96 13.43
CA LEU A 7 3.00 -5.40 13.31
C LEU A 7 3.88 -5.72 12.10
N ARG A 8 5.16 -5.89 12.33
CA ARG A 8 6.09 -6.31 11.28
C ARG A 8 5.89 -7.78 10.95
N LYS A 9 6.10 -8.13 9.68
CA LYS A 9 6.09 -9.51 9.22
C LYS A 9 7.07 -10.36 10.04
N GLY A 10 6.56 -11.42 10.68
CA GLY A 10 7.34 -12.32 11.52
C GLY A 10 7.30 -12.02 13.03
N ARG A 11 6.63 -10.96 13.46
CA ARG A 11 6.37 -10.68 14.89
C ARG A 11 4.95 -11.03 15.27
N ALA A 12 4.79 -11.68 16.41
CA ALA A 12 3.50 -12.04 16.96
C ALA A 12 2.87 -10.92 17.81
N LEU A 13 3.70 -10.00 18.35
CA LEU A 13 3.24 -8.93 19.23
C LEU A 13 3.29 -7.58 18.52
N PRO A 14 2.21 -6.78 18.57
CA PRO A 14 2.20 -5.43 18.03
C PRO A 14 3.15 -4.52 18.82
N ARG A 15 3.80 -3.59 18.11
CA ARG A 15 4.61 -2.53 18.73
C ARG A 15 3.83 -1.22 18.74
N PRO A 16 3.85 -0.45 19.84
CA PRO A 16 3.36 0.91 19.81
C PRO A 16 4.08 1.73 18.75
N SER A 17 3.34 2.34 17.84
CA SER A 17 3.90 3.17 16.77
C SER A 17 2.93 4.30 16.47
N ARG A 18 3.49 5.47 16.15
CA ARG A 18 2.67 6.59 15.70
C ARG A 18 2.05 6.26 14.35
N THR A 19 0.74 6.37 14.26
CA THR A 19 -0.01 6.26 13.03
C THR A 19 -0.68 7.59 12.71
N THR A 20 -0.77 7.92 11.43
CA THR A 20 -1.45 9.13 10.96
C THR A 20 -2.56 8.72 10.01
N VAL A 21 -3.74 9.26 10.24
CA VAL A 21 -4.90 9.12 9.36
C VAL A 21 -5.19 10.49 8.76
N THR A 22 -5.21 10.57 7.45
CA THR A 22 -5.51 11.80 6.71
C THR A 22 -6.81 11.64 5.97
N PHE A 23 -7.71 12.60 6.15
CA PHE A 23 -8.99 12.64 5.46
C PHE A 23 -8.90 13.65 4.32
N GLY A 24 -9.35 13.25 3.15
CA GLY A 24 -9.52 14.14 2.00
C GLY A 24 -10.96 14.64 1.87
N ASP A 25 -11.22 15.37 0.80
CA ASP A 25 -12.56 15.82 0.47
C ASP A 25 -13.49 14.61 0.22
N PRO A 26 -14.75 14.68 0.66
CA PRO A 26 -15.69 13.60 0.44
C PRO A 26 -15.96 13.39 -1.06
N LEU A 27 -16.01 12.14 -1.46
CA LEU A 27 -16.37 11.75 -2.83
C LEU A 27 -17.77 11.15 -2.83
N VAL A 28 -18.61 11.65 -3.71
CA VAL A 28 -19.96 11.13 -3.91
C VAL A 28 -20.08 10.61 -5.34
N ALA A 29 -20.78 9.50 -5.52
CA ALA A 29 -21.09 9.00 -6.84
C ALA A 29 -21.98 10.00 -7.58
N ALA A 30 -21.58 10.37 -8.80
CA ALA A 30 -22.37 11.24 -9.65
C ALA A 30 -23.43 10.42 -10.44
N ASP A 31 -24.50 11.13 -10.87
CA ASP A 31 -25.47 10.52 -11.76
C ASP A 31 -24.79 10.08 -13.07
N GLY A 32 -24.92 8.80 -13.42
CA GLY A 32 -24.24 8.20 -14.57
C GLY A 32 -22.88 7.58 -14.27
N ASP A 33 -22.33 7.72 -13.06
CA ASP A 33 -21.14 6.97 -12.65
C ASP A 33 -21.46 5.48 -12.51
N ASN A 34 -20.65 4.66 -13.18
CA ASN A 34 -20.58 3.23 -12.83
C ASN A 34 -19.51 2.97 -11.76
N ALA A 35 -19.51 1.78 -11.19
CA ALA A 35 -18.55 1.41 -10.15
C ALA A 35 -17.08 1.61 -10.59
N ARG A 36 -16.79 1.37 -11.86
CA ARG A 36 -15.44 1.50 -12.42
C ARG A 36 -14.98 2.97 -12.51
N ALA A 37 -15.86 3.86 -12.97
CA ALA A 37 -15.59 5.28 -13.06
C ALA A 37 -15.39 5.89 -11.67
N PHE A 38 -16.22 5.52 -10.72
CA PHE A 38 -16.08 5.96 -9.33
C PHE A 38 -14.78 5.44 -8.70
N ALA A 39 -14.41 4.18 -8.93
CA ALA A 39 -13.16 3.60 -8.45
C ALA A 39 -11.93 4.34 -8.98
N VAL A 40 -11.92 4.75 -10.24
CA VAL A 40 -10.82 5.55 -10.82
C VAL A 40 -10.69 6.91 -10.12
N ARG A 41 -11.80 7.59 -9.86
CA ARG A 41 -11.79 8.87 -9.11
C ARG A 41 -11.33 8.69 -7.68
N LEU A 42 -11.78 7.64 -7.02
CA LEU A 42 -11.36 7.30 -5.66
C LEU A 42 -9.86 7.02 -5.61
N GLN A 43 -9.35 6.24 -6.54
CA GLN A 43 -7.91 5.92 -6.64
C GLN A 43 -7.08 7.18 -6.85
N ALA A 44 -7.51 8.11 -7.72
CA ALA A 44 -6.82 9.36 -7.94
C ALA A 44 -6.79 10.25 -6.68
N ALA A 45 -7.90 10.32 -5.95
CA ALA A 45 -7.97 11.08 -4.70
C ALA A 45 -7.06 10.50 -3.61
N VAL A 46 -7.03 9.19 -3.45
CA VAL A 46 -6.16 8.52 -2.48
C VAL A 46 -4.68 8.67 -2.88
N ALA A 47 -4.35 8.61 -4.16
CA ALA A 47 -2.99 8.84 -4.65
C ALA A 47 -2.51 10.27 -4.35
N ALA A 48 -3.38 11.27 -4.53
CA ALA A 48 -3.06 12.66 -4.20
C ALA A 48 -2.80 12.86 -2.70
N LEU A 49 -3.59 12.22 -1.82
CA LEU A 49 -3.35 12.25 -0.37
C LEU A 49 -2.04 11.56 0.02
N GLY A 50 -1.70 10.46 -0.63
CA GLY A 50 -0.44 9.76 -0.42
C GLY A 50 0.77 10.60 -0.85
N ASP A 51 0.65 11.32 -1.95
CA ASP A 51 1.68 12.24 -2.45
C ASP A 51 1.85 13.45 -1.50
N GLU A 52 0.76 14.02 -1.01
CA GLU A 52 0.77 15.11 -0.03
C GLU A 52 1.51 14.72 1.26
N ALA A 53 1.34 13.48 1.71
CA ALA A 53 2.01 12.99 2.90
C ALA A 53 3.53 12.83 2.75
N THR A 54 4.04 12.67 1.53
CA THR A 54 5.47 12.50 1.23
C THR A 54 6.15 13.74 0.68
N SER A 55 5.38 14.71 0.23
CA SER A 55 5.87 16.00 -0.28
C SER A 55 5.28 17.18 0.52
N ASN A 56 4.50 18.01 -0.13
CA ASN A 56 3.70 19.05 0.51
C ASN A 56 2.38 19.22 -0.25
N TRP A 57 1.45 19.91 0.39
CA TRP A 57 0.11 20.13 -0.17
C TRP A 57 0.13 20.80 -1.55
N TYR A 58 0.98 21.82 -1.72
CA TYR A 58 1.03 22.59 -2.96
C TYR A 58 1.55 21.75 -4.14
N GLU A 59 2.66 21.08 -3.97
CA GLU A 59 3.24 20.22 -5.01
C GLU A 59 2.33 19.04 -5.35
N ALA A 60 1.71 18.42 -4.33
CA ALA A 60 0.76 17.33 -4.54
C ALA A 60 -0.44 17.81 -5.36
N ARG A 61 -0.96 19.01 -5.10
CA ARG A 61 -2.06 19.59 -5.87
C ARG A 61 -1.67 19.90 -7.31
N LEU A 62 -0.46 20.43 -7.53
CA LEU A 62 0.05 20.66 -8.90
C LEU A 62 0.15 19.35 -9.68
N ARG A 63 0.71 18.31 -9.08
CA ARG A 63 0.80 17.00 -9.74
C ARG A 63 -0.57 16.36 -9.97
N ALA A 64 -1.47 16.47 -9.03
CA ALA A 64 -2.84 15.97 -9.19
C ALA A 64 -3.56 16.66 -10.34
N HIS A 65 -3.42 18.00 -10.46
CA HIS A 65 -3.99 18.76 -11.55
C HIS A 65 -3.36 18.41 -12.91
N ALA A 66 -2.07 18.17 -12.94
CA ALA A 66 -1.35 17.74 -14.14
C ALA A 66 -1.56 16.26 -14.49
N GLY A 67 -2.19 15.46 -13.62
CA GLY A 67 -2.35 14.01 -13.80
C GLY A 67 -1.07 13.21 -13.64
N THR A 68 -0.09 13.75 -12.92
CA THR A 68 1.25 13.16 -12.71
C THR A 68 1.49 12.70 -11.29
N SER A 69 0.45 12.57 -10.46
CA SER A 69 0.58 12.04 -9.10
C SER A 69 1.19 10.64 -9.10
N PRO A 70 2.16 10.36 -8.20
CA PRO A 70 2.73 9.02 -8.08
C PRO A 70 1.66 7.99 -7.71
N GLY A 71 1.70 6.83 -8.34
CA GLY A 71 0.79 5.75 -8.02
C GLY A 71 1.10 5.15 -6.64
N LEU A 72 0.08 4.68 -5.94
CA LEU A 72 0.20 4.01 -4.64
C LEU A 72 0.67 2.55 -4.76
N THR A 73 0.72 2.03 -5.96
CA THR A 73 1.04 0.62 -6.24
C THR A 73 2.53 0.30 -6.20
N GLY A 74 3.38 1.31 -5.97
CA GLY A 74 4.83 1.15 -6.00
C GLY A 74 5.38 0.84 -7.40
N PRO A 75 6.68 0.65 -7.53
CA PRO A 75 7.32 0.37 -8.81
C PRO A 75 6.99 -1.07 -9.23
N ASP A 76 5.93 -1.26 -10.00
CA ASP A 76 5.50 -2.50 -10.60
C ASP A 76 4.87 -3.54 -9.64
N VAL A 77 3.54 -3.66 -9.73
CA VAL A 77 2.75 -4.69 -9.01
C VAL A 77 3.26 -6.11 -9.28
N GLY A 78 3.78 -6.37 -10.46
CA GLY A 78 4.40 -7.64 -10.82
C GLY A 78 5.68 -7.93 -10.04
N ALA A 79 6.52 -6.93 -9.80
CA ALA A 79 7.74 -7.09 -9.00
C ALA A 79 7.44 -7.39 -7.53
N TRP A 80 6.44 -6.72 -6.97
CA TRP A 80 6.00 -6.97 -5.59
C TRP A 80 5.45 -8.38 -5.40
N ARG A 81 4.59 -8.84 -6.31
CA ARG A 81 4.06 -10.22 -6.29
C ARG A 81 5.16 -11.25 -6.45
N ARG A 82 6.15 -11.00 -7.32
CA ARG A 82 7.33 -11.87 -7.47
C ARG A 82 8.17 -11.93 -6.22
N ALA A 83 8.44 -10.80 -5.58
CA ALA A 83 9.17 -10.74 -4.31
C ALA A 83 8.45 -11.50 -3.18
N TRP A 84 7.13 -11.42 -3.14
CA TRP A 84 6.32 -12.19 -2.20
C TRP A 84 6.39 -13.69 -2.45
N ALA A 85 6.27 -14.11 -3.71
CA ALA A 85 6.34 -15.53 -4.09
C ALA A 85 7.73 -16.13 -3.81
N LEU A 86 8.79 -15.37 -4.03
CA LEU A 86 10.17 -15.77 -3.70
C LEU A 86 10.36 -15.91 -2.19
N GLY A 87 9.87 -14.96 -1.41
CA GLY A 87 9.91 -15.02 0.05
C GLY A 87 9.13 -16.20 0.64
N ASP A 88 8.05 -16.63 -0.01
CA ASP A 88 7.26 -17.78 0.42
C ASP A 88 7.94 -19.13 0.06
N ARG A 89 8.61 -19.18 -1.09
CA ARG A 89 9.44 -20.35 -1.49
C ARG A 89 10.59 -20.56 -0.53
N ASP A 90 11.28 -19.51 -0.12
CA ASP A 90 12.41 -19.62 0.82
C ASP A 90 11.95 -20.09 2.21
N ARG A 91 10.75 -19.69 2.65
CA ARG A 91 10.14 -20.21 3.88
C ARG A 91 9.79 -21.68 3.81
N ARG A 92 9.26 -22.15 2.70
CA ARG A 92 8.93 -23.57 2.49
C ARG A 92 10.19 -24.43 2.47
N SER A 93 11.25 -23.94 1.82
CA SER A 93 12.54 -24.65 1.78
C SER A 93 13.19 -24.75 3.16
N ARG A 94 13.09 -23.71 3.98
CA ARG A 94 13.60 -23.71 5.35
C ARG A 94 12.80 -24.63 6.29
N ARG A 95 11.48 -24.74 6.10
CA ARG A 95 10.65 -25.70 6.86
C ARG A 95 10.98 -27.13 6.52
N HIS A 96 11.30 -27.44 5.28
CA HIS A 96 11.69 -28.79 4.87
C HIS A 96 13.08 -29.19 5.37
N ARG A 97 13.98 -28.24 5.64
CA ARG A 97 15.32 -28.53 6.21
C ARG A 97 15.33 -28.79 7.70
N ARG A 98 14.25 -28.48 8.42
CA ARG A 98 14.08 -28.93 9.81
C ARG A 98 13.56 -30.37 9.85
N ARG A 99 14.34 -31.31 9.34
CA ARG A 99 14.16 -32.72 9.66
C ARG A 99 14.52 -32.88 11.14
N TRP A 100 13.57 -33.38 11.90
CA TRP A 100 13.84 -33.85 13.24
C TRP A 100 14.93 -34.95 13.17
N PRO A 101 15.92 -34.94 14.08
CA PRO A 101 16.86 -36.05 14.15
C PRO A 101 16.05 -37.33 14.32
N LYS A 102 16.32 -38.32 13.49
CA LYS A 102 15.79 -39.68 13.71
C LYS A 102 16.38 -40.18 15.01
N LEU A 103 15.53 -40.41 15.97
CA LEU A 103 15.89 -41.15 17.15
C LEU A 103 16.22 -42.59 16.78
#